data_4025e74ae56abc11a77696b995f58c48
#
_entry.id   4025e74ae56abc11a77696b995f58c48
#
_cell.length_a   1.000
_cell.length_b   1.000
_cell.length_c   1.000
_cell.angle_alpha   90.00
_cell.angle_beta   90.00
_cell.angle_gamma   90.00
#
_symmetry.space_group_name_H-M   'P 1'
#
loop_
_entity.id
_entity.type
_entity.pdbx_description
1 polymer ?
#
loop_
_entity_poly.entity_id
_entity_poly.type
_entity_poly.pdbx_seq_one_letter_code
_entity_poly.pdbx_strand_id
1 'polypeptide(L)'
;MKTAENDWNDFVNNPDTTVTISSARGKPLPLGATVIGTGTNFSLFSRNAVGVTLEIYQNYYDEKPSHVFQLDSRRNKTGDVWHIFLEGISCGQFYGYRVHGPYDPTSGMRFNPNKLLTDPYAQAISGSYNWDQEFAYGYDKNSPLKDLSFSEIDSSRSLAKSIVVCDRNFDWGEDQPLRVPMNDTIIYEMHVRFFTRSDTSGCELPGTFHGITEKIHHLKELGITTVELMPIFEFNANSNININPKNGQKLINAWGYDPLAFFAVEGSYTHSIGIGDQVFRFKEFVKKMHTEGLEVIIDVVYNHTGEGAQEGPTLSFRGIDNAVYYLLNPENPRFYMNYSGCGNTLNCNKTVVKQMIIDSLRYWVTQMHIDGFRFDLAAILGRSTSGEWIGDFSLLKEIADDPILARSKLIAEGWDAAGGYYVGEFPKGWAEWNGKFRDVVRQFIRGDKGQVPELATRIAGSSDLYNKPGRKPFDGINFITAHDGFTLWDLVSY
;
A
#
# COMPACT_ATOMS: atom_id res chain seq x y z
N MET A 1 -11.83 13.49 -34.82
CA MET A 1 -11.17 13.36 -33.52
C MET A 1 -10.74 11.90 -33.40
N LYS A 2 -9.44 11.59 -33.43
CA LYS A 2 -8.92 10.26 -33.12
C LYS A 2 -9.03 10.11 -31.59
N THR A 3 -9.68 9.08 -31.13
CA THR A 3 -9.85 8.79 -29.72
C THR A 3 -8.54 8.26 -29.14
N ALA A 4 -8.28 8.50 -27.86
CA ALA A 4 -7.06 8.06 -27.16
C ALA A 4 -6.82 6.54 -27.23
N GLU A 5 -7.87 5.74 -27.48
CA GLU A 5 -7.78 4.29 -27.76
C GLU A 5 -6.97 3.96 -29.02
N ASN A 6 -6.99 4.83 -30.03
CA ASN A 6 -6.22 4.60 -31.25
C ASN A 6 -4.72 4.83 -31.05
N ASP A 7 -4.32 5.81 -30.24
CA ASP A 7 -2.91 6.08 -29.96
C ASP A 7 -2.24 4.98 -29.11
N TRP A 8 -3.02 4.33 -28.21
CA TRP A 8 -2.55 3.20 -27.41
C TRP A 8 -2.37 1.93 -28.26
N ASN A 9 -3.34 1.60 -29.08
CA ASN A 9 -3.29 0.45 -29.98
C ASN A 9 -2.21 0.60 -31.07
N ASP A 10 -1.94 1.81 -31.54
CA ASP A 10 -0.88 2.07 -32.51
C ASP A 10 0.52 1.85 -31.90
N PHE A 11 0.71 2.13 -30.61
CA PHE A 11 1.98 1.88 -29.90
C PHE A 11 2.25 0.38 -29.69
N VAL A 12 1.23 -0.38 -29.31
CA VAL A 12 1.34 -1.82 -29.04
C VAL A 12 1.53 -2.64 -30.35
N ASN A 13 1.01 -2.17 -31.48
CA ASN A 13 1.00 -2.92 -32.73
C ASN A 13 2.11 -2.54 -33.74
N ASN A 14 3.03 -1.62 -33.37
CA ASN A 14 4.12 -1.22 -34.28
C ASN A 14 5.50 -1.29 -33.61
N PRO A 15 6.08 -2.49 -33.43
CA PRO A 15 7.35 -2.70 -32.75
C PRO A 15 8.61 -2.24 -33.53
N ASP A 16 8.46 -1.78 -34.78
CA ASP A 16 9.60 -1.48 -35.69
C ASP A 16 10.10 -0.02 -35.68
N THR A 17 9.50 0.87 -34.86
CA THR A 17 10.10 2.19 -34.62
C THR A 17 11.11 2.11 -33.50
N THR A 18 12.41 2.02 -33.84
CA THR A 18 13.52 2.25 -32.90
C THR A 18 13.42 3.68 -32.36
N VAL A 19 12.67 3.88 -31.28
CA VAL A 19 12.65 5.17 -30.57
C VAL A 19 14.05 5.39 -29.99
N THR A 20 14.71 6.43 -30.46
CA THR A 20 16.03 6.81 -29.91
C THR A 20 15.80 7.44 -28.54
N ILE A 21 16.21 6.74 -27.46
CA ILE A 21 16.16 7.27 -26.11
C ILE A 21 17.34 8.20 -25.90
N SER A 22 17.07 9.47 -25.58
CA SER A 22 18.10 10.42 -25.15
C SER A 22 17.93 10.76 -23.66
N SER A 23 19.04 11.10 -23.00
CA SER A 23 19.04 11.39 -21.57
C SER A 23 19.41 12.82 -21.24
N ALA A 24 18.71 13.43 -20.30
CA ALA A 24 18.99 14.73 -19.74
C ALA A 24 19.06 14.65 -18.19
N ARG A 25 19.47 15.75 -17.55
CA ARG A 25 19.65 15.80 -16.10
C ARG A 25 18.41 15.38 -15.31
N GLY A 26 17.23 15.76 -15.77
CA GLY A 26 15.99 15.55 -15.01
C GLY A 26 15.78 16.52 -13.83
N LYS A 27 14.71 16.29 -13.07
CA LYS A 27 14.30 17.07 -11.89
C LYS A 27 14.19 16.18 -10.68
N PRO A 28 14.53 16.66 -9.45
CA PRO A 28 14.46 15.87 -8.23
C PRO A 28 13.02 15.62 -7.73
N LEU A 29 12.05 16.39 -8.20
CA LEU A 29 10.64 16.28 -7.79
C LEU A 29 9.71 16.40 -9.00
N PRO A 30 8.53 15.75 -8.92
CA PRO A 30 8.11 14.81 -7.90
C PRO A 30 8.92 13.51 -7.91
N LEU A 31 8.92 12.75 -6.80
CA LEU A 31 9.51 11.41 -6.76
C LEU A 31 8.70 10.44 -7.62
N GLY A 32 9.36 9.36 -8.07
CA GLY A 32 8.77 8.38 -8.99
C GLY A 32 8.98 8.72 -10.45
N ALA A 33 8.21 8.07 -11.32
CA ALA A 33 8.21 8.29 -12.77
C ALA A 33 7.10 9.27 -13.16
N THR A 34 7.47 10.38 -13.79
CA THR A 34 6.51 11.42 -14.23
C THR A 34 6.67 11.70 -15.71
N VAL A 35 5.63 11.48 -16.50
CA VAL A 35 5.62 11.80 -17.93
C VAL A 35 5.54 13.31 -18.13
N ILE A 36 6.46 13.86 -18.90
CA ILE A 36 6.56 15.30 -19.22
C ILE A 36 6.85 15.46 -20.72
N GLY A 37 5.87 15.95 -21.46
CA GLY A 37 6.01 16.12 -22.91
C GLY A 37 6.27 14.79 -23.62
N THR A 38 7.42 14.66 -24.29
CA THR A 38 7.82 13.49 -25.09
C THR A 38 8.68 12.49 -24.31
N GLY A 39 8.79 12.63 -22.98
CA GLY A 39 9.65 11.76 -22.17
C GLY A 39 9.16 11.61 -20.73
N THR A 40 9.95 10.91 -19.93
CA THR A 40 9.67 10.62 -18.54
C THR A 40 10.80 11.06 -17.63
N ASN A 41 10.46 11.77 -16.56
CA ASN A 41 11.38 12.10 -15.48
C ASN A 41 11.29 11.01 -14.41
N PHE A 42 12.43 10.39 -14.10
CA PHE A 42 12.57 9.41 -13.04
C PHE A 42 13.30 10.06 -11.86
N SER A 43 12.79 9.85 -10.66
CA SER A 43 13.32 10.45 -9.44
C SER A 43 13.22 9.49 -8.25
N LEU A 44 14.35 9.20 -7.61
CA LEU A 44 14.48 8.24 -6.52
C LEU A 44 15.23 8.86 -5.34
N PHE A 45 14.65 8.78 -4.15
CA PHE A 45 15.38 9.13 -2.92
C PHE A 45 16.27 7.97 -2.50
N SER A 46 17.56 8.24 -2.28
CA SER A 46 18.48 7.38 -1.55
C SER A 46 19.65 8.20 -1.02
N ARG A 47 19.71 8.37 0.30
CA ARG A 47 20.73 9.16 1.00
C ARG A 47 22.08 8.49 0.99
N ASN A 48 22.10 7.21 1.39
CA ASN A 48 23.32 6.44 1.65
C ASN A 48 23.85 5.71 0.40
N ALA A 49 23.14 5.82 -0.73
CA ALA A 49 23.61 5.29 -1.99
C ALA A 49 24.84 6.05 -2.53
N VAL A 50 25.80 5.29 -3.06
CA VAL A 50 26.95 5.83 -3.78
C VAL A 50 26.75 5.86 -5.30
N GLY A 51 25.76 5.13 -5.82
CA GLY A 51 25.37 5.10 -7.21
C GLY A 51 23.96 4.52 -7.40
N VAL A 52 23.27 4.95 -8.46
CA VAL A 52 21.98 4.42 -8.87
C VAL A 52 22.02 4.12 -10.35
N THR A 53 21.47 2.98 -10.73
CA THR A 53 21.26 2.57 -12.12
C THR A 53 19.75 2.45 -12.35
N LEU A 54 19.26 3.10 -13.40
CA LEU A 54 17.90 2.92 -13.90
C LEU A 54 17.95 1.94 -15.08
N GLU A 55 17.14 0.91 -15.02
CA GLU A 55 17.00 -0.11 -16.06
C GLU A 55 15.63 -0.04 -16.70
N ILE A 56 15.60 -0.06 -18.04
CA ILE A 56 14.39 -0.04 -18.87
C ILE A 56 14.21 -1.41 -19.51
N TYR A 57 12.99 -1.94 -19.51
CA TYR A 57 12.66 -3.26 -20.03
C TYR A 57 11.55 -3.15 -21.08
N GLN A 58 11.59 -4.00 -22.12
CA GLN A 58 10.52 -4.07 -23.11
C GLN A 58 9.31 -4.83 -22.58
N ASN A 59 9.58 -5.93 -21.85
CA ASN A 59 8.52 -6.77 -21.27
C ASN A 59 8.75 -6.99 -19.78
N TYR A 60 7.67 -7.27 -19.05
CA TYR A 60 7.76 -7.54 -17.60
C TYR A 60 8.54 -8.82 -17.26
N TYR A 61 8.60 -9.78 -18.19
CA TYR A 61 9.30 -11.06 -18.01
C TYR A 61 10.77 -11.04 -18.50
N ASP A 62 11.23 -9.92 -19.08
CA ASP A 62 12.60 -9.82 -19.57
C ASP A 62 13.60 -9.94 -18.41
N GLU A 63 14.60 -10.82 -18.57
CA GLU A 63 15.69 -10.99 -17.62
C GLU A 63 16.77 -9.89 -17.77
N LYS A 64 16.86 -9.31 -18.96
CA LYS A 64 17.84 -8.27 -19.28
C LYS A 64 17.15 -6.98 -19.69
N PRO A 65 17.66 -5.84 -19.21
CA PRO A 65 17.13 -4.55 -19.63
C PRO A 65 17.46 -4.28 -21.11
N SER A 66 16.55 -3.58 -21.79
CA SER A 66 16.78 -3.05 -23.13
C SER A 66 17.74 -1.85 -23.09
N HIS A 67 17.69 -1.04 -22.02
CA HIS A 67 18.58 0.11 -21.82
C HIS A 67 18.96 0.20 -20.34
N VAL A 68 20.19 0.68 -20.11
CA VAL A 68 20.77 0.87 -18.77
C VAL A 68 21.32 2.28 -18.65
N PHE A 69 20.88 3.02 -17.65
CA PHE A 69 21.34 4.38 -17.37
C PHE A 69 21.99 4.44 -16.00
N GLN A 70 23.32 4.60 -15.98
CA GLN A 70 24.05 4.86 -14.75
C GLN A 70 23.95 6.35 -14.41
N LEU A 71 23.39 6.69 -13.25
CA LEU A 71 23.22 8.05 -12.81
C LEU A 71 24.53 8.60 -12.23
N ASP A 72 25.04 9.69 -12.81
CA ASP A 72 26.20 10.40 -12.29
C ASP A 72 25.82 11.27 -11.09
N SER A 73 26.44 11.03 -9.93
CA SER A 73 26.17 11.77 -8.69
C SER A 73 26.41 13.27 -8.79
N ARG A 74 27.25 13.73 -9.74
CA ARG A 74 27.50 15.16 -9.98
C ARG A 74 26.43 15.81 -10.83
N ARG A 75 25.80 15.05 -11.74
CA ARG A 75 24.82 15.54 -12.71
C ARG A 75 23.38 15.17 -12.33
N ASN A 76 23.20 13.93 -11.87
CA ASN A 76 21.90 13.32 -11.69
C ASN A 76 21.48 13.21 -10.21
N LYS A 77 22.10 13.98 -9.30
CA LYS A 77 21.73 14.03 -7.89
C LYS A 77 21.53 15.46 -7.41
N THR A 78 20.50 15.67 -6.60
CA THR A 78 20.22 16.93 -5.89
C THR A 78 19.87 16.60 -4.44
N GLY A 79 20.71 17.02 -3.49
CA GLY A 79 20.59 16.54 -2.12
C GLY A 79 20.71 15.01 -2.07
N ASP A 80 19.70 14.34 -1.51
CA ASP A 80 19.65 12.89 -1.41
C ASP A 80 18.80 12.23 -2.53
N VAL A 81 18.38 13.00 -3.53
CA VAL A 81 17.49 12.55 -4.60
C VAL A 81 18.26 12.39 -5.91
N TRP A 82 18.20 11.17 -6.46
CA TRP A 82 18.74 10.81 -7.76
C TRP A 82 17.67 11.00 -8.83
N HIS A 83 18.03 11.58 -10.00
CA HIS A 83 17.05 11.89 -11.03
C HIS A 83 17.65 11.93 -12.44
N ILE A 84 16.84 11.53 -13.42
CA ILE A 84 17.18 11.56 -14.85
C ILE A 84 15.90 11.78 -15.66
N PHE A 85 16.00 12.52 -16.74
CA PHE A 85 14.95 12.62 -17.75
C PHE A 85 15.34 11.78 -18.97
N LEU A 86 14.42 10.94 -19.43
CA LEU A 86 14.58 10.12 -20.61
C LEU A 86 13.54 10.52 -21.65
N GLU A 87 14.00 11.13 -22.75
CA GLU A 87 13.16 11.43 -23.90
C GLU A 87 12.90 10.14 -24.69
N GLY A 88 11.69 9.97 -25.20
CA GLY A 88 11.26 8.76 -25.88
C GLY A 88 10.72 7.66 -24.97
N ILE A 89 10.74 7.85 -23.63
CA ILE A 89 10.09 6.94 -22.68
C ILE A 89 8.72 7.51 -22.29
N SER A 90 7.68 6.70 -22.47
CA SER A 90 6.29 7.07 -22.20
C SER A 90 5.52 6.00 -21.43
N CYS A 91 4.20 6.11 -21.42
CA CYS A 91 3.28 5.18 -20.75
C CYS A 91 3.52 3.72 -21.13
N GLY A 92 3.30 2.83 -20.19
CA GLY A 92 3.44 1.38 -20.38
C GLY A 92 4.89 0.88 -20.31
N GLN A 93 5.87 1.78 -20.18
CA GLN A 93 7.27 1.39 -20.10
C GLN A 93 7.56 0.72 -18.76
N PHE A 94 8.19 -0.47 -18.81
CA PHE A 94 8.68 -1.17 -17.63
C PHE A 94 10.05 -0.66 -17.22
N TYR A 95 10.25 -0.49 -15.91
CA TYR A 95 11.52 -0.04 -15.34
C TYR A 95 11.77 -0.57 -13.93
N GLY A 96 13.01 -0.44 -13.49
CA GLY A 96 13.41 -0.71 -12.11
C GLY A 96 14.74 -0.06 -11.80
N TYR A 97 15.13 -0.11 -10.53
CA TYR A 97 16.39 0.48 -10.06
C TYR A 97 17.34 -0.58 -9.52
N ARG A 98 18.65 -0.33 -9.70
CA ARG A 98 19.71 -0.97 -8.92
C ARG A 98 20.45 0.10 -8.15
N VAL A 99 20.59 -0.12 -6.85
CA VAL A 99 21.19 0.87 -5.97
C VAL A 99 22.49 0.33 -5.39
N HIS A 100 23.55 1.11 -5.55
CA HIS A 100 24.89 0.78 -5.12
C HIS A 100 25.20 1.49 -3.80
N GLY A 101 25.78 0.77 -2.86
CA GLY A 101 26.14 1.29 -1.54
C GLY A 101 26.77 0.20 -0.67
N PRO A 102 27.06 0.48 0.60
CA PRO A 102 27.61 -0.51 1.51
C PRO A 102 26.64 -1.67 1.77
N TYR A 103 27.14 -2.90 1.73
CA TYR A 103 26.45 -4.04 2.31
C TYR A 103 27.10 -4.37 3.66
N ASP A 104 26.58 -3.74 4.69
CA ASP A 104 26.97 -3.92 6.08
C ASP A 104 25.72 -4.00 6.97
N PRO A 105 25.10 -5.18 7.05
CA PRO A 105 23.91 -5.38 7.86
C PRO A 105 24.08 -5.02 9.33
N THR A 106 25.30 -5.08 9.88
CA THR A 106 25.56 -4.74 11.28
C THR A 106 25.37 -3.24 11.58
N SER A 107 25.58 -2.40 10.57
CA SER A 107 25.28 -0.96 10.62
C SER A 107 23.92 -0.62 10.01
N GLY A 108 23.11 -1.60 9.62
CA GLY A 108 21.80 -1.41 8.99
C GLY A 108 21.85 -1.14 7.49
N MET A 109 23.01 -1.23 6.84
CA MET A 109 23.16 -0.98 5.40
C MET A 109 23.01 -2.28 4.61
N ARG A 110 22.10 -2.31 3.61
CA ARG A 110 21.75 -3.53 2.87
C ARG A 110 21.66 -3.33 1.36
N PHE A 111 22.51 -2.46 0.81
CA PHE A 111 22.57 -2.23 -0.62
C PHE A 111 23.11 -3.47 -1.35
N ASN A 112 22.43 -3.87 -2.42
CA ASN A 112 22.91 -4.94 -3.29
C ASN A 112 22.54 -4.65 -4.75
N PRO A 113 23.49 -4.24 -5.61
CA PRO A 113 23.22 -3.91 -7.00
C PRO A 113 22.80 -5.10 -7.86
N ASN A 114 22.91 -6.34 -7.38
CA ASN A 114 22.37 -7.52 -8.06
C ASN A 114 20.84 -7.65 -7.87
N LYS A 115 20.22 -6.79 -7.05
CA LYS A 115 18.79 -6.79 -6.84
C LYS A 115 18.14 -5.66 -7.63
N LEU A 116 17.22 -6.03 -8.53
CA LEU A 116 16.32 -5.08 -9.17
C LEU A 116 15.30 -4.65 -8.14
N LEU A 117 15.07 -3.36 -8.01
CA LEU A 117 14.21 -2.77 -6.97
C LEU A 117 13.01 -2.07 -7.62
N THR A 118 11.84 -2.30 -7.05
CA THR A 118 10.62 -1.58 -7.37
C THR A 118 10.71 -0.14 -6.86
N ASP A 119 10.24 0.80 -7.65
CA ASP A 119 10.14 2.20 -7.25
C ASP A 119 9.12 2.35 -6.11
N PRO A 120 9.45 2.96 -4.96
CA PRO A 120 8.50 3.24 -3.89
C PRO A 120 7.29 4.09 -4.30
N TYR A 121 7.41 4.85 -5.38
CA TYR A 121 6.36 5.69 -5.94
C TYR A 121 5.70 5.08 -7.19
N ALA A 122 5.93 3.82 -7.50
CA ALA A 122 5.28 3.15 -8.63
C ALA A 122 3.76 3.13 -8.45
N GLN A 123 3.03 3.63 -9.45
CA GLN A 123 1.56 3.64 -9.48
C GLN A 123 0.98 2.35 -10.06
N ALA A 124 1.79 1.57 -10.75
CA ALA A 124 1.47 0.25 -11.24
C ALA A 124 2.72 -0.62 -11.31
N ILE A 125 2.52 -1.91 -11.12
CA ILE A 125 3.57 -2.93 -11.18
C ILE A 125 3.12 -4.02 -12.14
N SER A 126 4.06 -4.63 -12.84
CA SER A 126 3.79 -5.69 -13.80
C SER A 126 3.58 -7.03 -13.16
N GLY A 127 2.45 -7.64 -13.41
CA GLY A 127 2.23 -9.07 -13.17
C GLY A 127 2.47 -9.54 -11.74
N SER A 128 2.44 -10.84 -11.55
CA SER A 128 2.74 -11.44 -10.25
C SER A 128 4.25 -11.57 -10.05
N TYR A 129 4.71 -11.38 -8.82
CA TYR A 129 6.06 -11.75 -8.41
C TYR A 129 6.24 -13.25 -8.56
N ASN A 130 7.13 -13.66 -9.42
CA ASN A 130 7.53 -15.05 -9.52
C ASN A 130 8.63 -15.28 -8.48
N TRP A 131 8.23 -15.62 -7.27
CA TRP A 131 9.14 -15.85 -6.15
C TRP A 131 9.89 -17.16 -6.32
N ASP A 132 10.86 -17.16 -7.17
CA ASP A 132 11.98 -18.07 -6.97
C ASP A 132 12.75 -17.54 -5.74
N GLN A 133 12.61 -18.23 -4.63
CA GLN A 133 13.02 -17.72 -3.30
C GLN A 133 14.48 -17.30 -3.22
N GLU A 134 15.36 -17.84 -4.07
CA GLU A 134 16.79 -17.51 -4.04
C GLU A 134 17.08 -16.12 -4.63
N PHE A 135 16.35 -15.70 -5.65
CA PHE A 135 16.62 -14.46 -6.38
C PHE A 135 16.21 -13.20 -5.61
N ALA A 136 15.17 -13.27 -4.79
CA ALA A 136 14.63 -12.12 -4.09
C ALA A 136 15.48 -11.64 -2.91
N TYR A 137 16.44 -12.44 -2.44
CA TYR A 137 17.21 -12.15 -1.22
C TYR A 137 18.53 -11.46 -1.51
N GLY A 138 18.82 -10.37 -0.77
CA GLY A 138 20.08 -9.64 -0.86
C GLY A 138 21.31 -10.43 -0.35
N TYR A 139 21.07 -11.57 0.29
CA TYR A 139 22.08 -12.45 0.89
C TYR A 139 21.94 -13.89 0.36
N ASP A 140 22.96 -14.71 0.56
CA ASP A 140 22.93 -16.14 0.21
C ASP A 140 22.22 -16.93 1.32
N LYS A 141 21.03 -17.45 1.01
CA LYS A 141 20.21 -18.23 1.95
C LYS A 141 20.88 -19.52 2.42
N ASN A 142 21.81 -20.07 1.64
CA ASN A 142 22.52 -21.29 1.95
C ASN A 142 23.77 -21.03 2.80
N SER A 143 24.19 -19.77 2.94
CA SER A 143 25.32 -19.39 3.77
C SER A 143 24.99 -19.54 5.27
N PRO A 144 25.92 -20.12 6.08
CA PRO A 144 25.75 -20.13 7.53
C PRO A 144 25.75 -18.72 8.16
N LEU A 145 26.25 -17.72 7.45
CA LEU A 145 26.23 -16.31 7.85
C LEU A 145 24.88 -15.65 7.63
N LYS A 146 23.94 -16.31 6.92
CA LYS A 146 22.61 -15.81 6.61
C LYS A 146 22.64 -14.39 6.04
N ASP A 147 21.87 -13.45 6.60
CA ASP A 147 21.78 -12.07 6.14
C ASP A 147 23.07 -11.24 6.27
N LEU A 148 24.12 -11.78 6.89
CA LEU A 148 25.47 -11.21 6.87
C LEU A 148 26.26 -11.59 5.63
N SER A 149 25.81 -12.59 4.86
CA SER A 149 26.39 -12.94 3.56
C SER A 149 25.85 -12.01 2.45
N PHE A 150 26.48 -12.07 1.28
CA PHE A 150 26.09 -11.27 0.13
C PHE A 150 25.64 -12.19 -1.03
N SER A 151 24.54 -11.89 -1.69
CA SER A 151 24.06 -12.63 -2.86
C SER A 151 24.54 -11.96 -4.15
N GLU A 152 25.20 -12.73 -5.01
CA GLU A 152 25.61 -12.30 -6.35
C GLU A 152 24.54 -12.62 -7.42
N ILE A 153 23.41 -13.25 -7.03
CA ILE A 153 22.35 -13.67 -7.94
C ILE A 153 21.54 -12.46 -8.41
N ASP A 154 21.39 -12.32 -9.72
CA ASP A 154 20.53 -11.30 -10.32
C ASP A 154 19.05 -11.61 -10.10
N SER A 155 18.27 -10.62 -9.65
CA SER A 155 16.85 -10.80 -9.33
C SER A 155 15.90 -10.35 -10.44
N SER A 156 16.37 -9.81 -11.56
CA SER A 156 15.51 -9.19 -12.59
C SER A 156 14.44 -10.12 -13.18
N ARG A 157 14.72 -11.43 -13.22
CA ARG A 157 13.77 -12.45 -13.71
C ARG A 157 12.64 -12.80 -12.72
N SER A 158 12.83 -12.48 -11.44
CA SER A 158 11.91 -12.89 -10.35
C SER A 158 11.08 -11.76 -9.81
N LEU A 159 11.45 -10.51 -10.12
CA LEU A 159 10.81 -9.34 -9.57
C LEU A 159 9.91 -8.66 -10.57
N ALA A 160 8.75 -8.24 -10.09
CA ALA A 160 7.86 -7.37 -10.82
C ALA A 160 8.55 -6.04 -11.11
N LYS A 161 8.24 -5.47 -12.27
CA LYS A 161 8.81 -4.21 -12.72
C LYS A 161 7.81 -3.09 -12.54
N SER A 162 8.29 -1.93 -12.16
CA SER A 162 7.47 -0.71 -12.13
C SER A 162 7.04 -0.33 -13.54
N ILE A 163 5.86 0.26 -13.67
CA ILE A 163 5.28 0.72 -14.94
C ILE A 163 5.16 2.23 -14.92
N VAL A 164 5.57 2.88 -16.01
CA VAL A 164 5.28 4.30 -16.24
C VAL A 164 3.80 4.45 -16.54
N VAL A 165 3.05 5.13 -15.68
CA VAL A 165 1.61 5.33 -15.83
C VAL A 165 1.31 6.70 -16.39
N CYS A 166 0.40 6.78 -17.35
CA CYS A 166 -0.17 8.02 -17.87
C CYS A 166 -1.65 8.10 -17.55
N ASP A 167 -1.93 8.69 -16.43
CA ASP A 167 -3.29 8.69 -15.90
C ASP A 167 -3.96 10.09 -15.94
N ARG A 168 -3.33 11.06 -16.60
CA ARG A 168 -3.82 12.46 -16.60
C ARG A 168 -5.12 12.66 -17.37
N ASN A 169 -5.61 11.65 -18.10
CA ASN A 169 -6.73 11.77 -19.03
C ASN A 169 -7.96 10.95 -18.64
N PHE A 170 -8.03 10.42 -17.42
CA PHE A 170 -9.27 9.78 -16.97
C PHE A 170 -10.37 10.83 -16.83
N ASP A 171 -11.46 10.63 -17.55
CA ASP A 171 -12.64 11.51 -17.48
C ASP A 171 -13.50 11.19 -16.28
N TRP A 172 -13.33 11.93 -15.20
CA TRP A 172 -14.18 11.84 -14.03
C TRP A 172 -15.60 12.41 -14.26
N GLY A 173 -15.80 13.19 -15.32
CA GLY A 173 -17.07 13.89 -15.59
C GLY A 173 -17.44 14.83 -14.43
N GLU A 174 -18.64 14.66 -13.87
CA GLU A 174 -19.14 15.47 -12.75
C GLU A 174 -18.93 14.79 -11.38
N ASP A 175 -18.03 13.81 -11.30
CA ASP A 175 -17.73 13.11 -10.06
C ASP A 175 -17.25 14.04 -8.97
N GLN A 176 -17.81 13.90 -7.77
CA GLN A 176 -17.47 14.70 -6.59
C GLN A 176 -17.53 13.82 -5.33
N PRO A 177 -16.71 14.10 -4.30
CA PRO A 177 -16.79 13.42 -3.02
C PRO A 177 -18.19 13.54 -2.42
N LEU A 178 -18.78 12.43 -2.02
CA LEU A 178 -20.15 12.37 -1.49
C LEU A 178 -20.27 13.02 -0.11
N ARG A 179 -19.23 12.94 0.72
CA ARG A 179 -19.14 13.56 2.05
C ARG A 179 -20.29 13.18 2.97
N VAL A 180 -20.66 11.90 3.00
CA VAL A 180 -21.64 11.39 3.97
C VAL A 180 -21.15 11.73 5.38
N PRO A 181 -21.97 12.41 6.22
CA PRO A 181 -21.54 12.72 7.59
C PRO A 181 -21.18 11.47 8.37
N MET A 182 -20.14 11.51 9.23
CA MET A 182 -19.67 10.33 9.96
C MET A 182 -20.78 9.71 10.84
N ASN A 183 -21.68 10.51 11.40
CA ASN A 183 -22.82 10.03 12.20
C ASN A 183 -23.89 9.31 11.37
N ASP A 184 -23.88 9.48 10.05
CA ASP A 184 -24.84 8.84 9.13
C ASP A 184 -24.15 7.72 8.31
N THR A 185 -22.85 7.48 8.57
CA THR A 185 -22.04 6.51 7.83
C THR A 185 -22.31 5.09 8.34
N ILE A 186 -22.64 4.19 7.42
CA ILE A 186 -22.75 2.74 7.64
C ILE A 186 -21.70 2.06 6.74
N ILE A 187 -20.70 1.50 7.36
CA ILE A 187 -19.52 0.92 6.66
C ILE A 187 -19.71 -0.58 6.48
N TYR A 188 -19.48 -1.05 5.27
CA TYR A 188 -19.34 -2.47 4.96
C TYR A 188 -17.90 -2.77 4.58
N GLU A 189 -17.17 -3.46 5.47
CA GLU A 189 -15.83 -3.97 5.18
C GLU A 189 -15.91 -5.18 4.26
N MET A 190 -15.14 -5.18 3.17
CA MET A 190 -15.12 -6.28 2.23
C MET A 190 -13.74 -6.52 1.62
N HIS A 191 -13.46 -7.79 1.32
CA HIS A 191 -12.32 -8.18 0.52
C HIS A 191 -12.72 -8.23 -0.96
N VAL A 192 -12.01 -7.52 -1.83
CA VAL A 192 -12.35 -7.39 -3.27
C VAL A 192 -12.58 -8.76 -3.92
N ARG A 193 -11.64 -9.69 -3.72
CA ARG A 193 -11.73 -11.03 -4.31
C ARG A 193 -12.84 -11.88 -3.70
N PHE A 194 -12.95 -11.90 -2.38
CA PHE A 194 -13.86 -12.83 -1.70
C PHE A 194 -15.32 -12.44 -1.78
N PHE A 195 -15.63 -11.14 -1.94
CA PHE A 195 -17.00 -10.65 -1.98
C PHE A 195 -17.83 -11.28 -3.12
N THR A 196 -17.21 -11.53 -4.27
CA THR A 196 -17.93 -12.07 -5.44
C THR A 196 -17.33 -13.38 -6.01
N ARG A 197 -16.30 -13.97 -5.38
CA ARG A 197 -15.59 -15.14 -5.94
C ARG A 197 -16.41 -16.40 -6.04
N SER A 198 -17.46 -16.58 -5.24
CA SER A 198 -18.31 -17.76 -5.28
C SER A 198 -19.07 -17.84 -6.62
N ASP A 199 -19.20 -19.05 -7.16
CA ASP A 199 -19.99 -19.31 -8.37
C ASP A 199 -21.46 -18.89 -8.18
N THR A 200 -21.95 -18.87 -6.92
CA THR A 200 -23.30 -18.41 -6.58
C THR A 200 -23.46 -16.88 -6.66
N SER A 201 -22.36 -16.13 -6.83
CA SER A 201 -22.44 -14.69 -7.00
C SER A 201 -23.15 -14.28 -8.30
N GLY A 202 -23.03 -15.11 -9.36
CA GLY A 202 -23.57 -14.81 -10.67
C GLY A 202 -22.94 -13.58 -11.34
N CYS A 203 -21.75 -13.15 -10.90
CA CYS A 203 -21.04 -12.03 -11.50
C CYS A 203 -20.32 -12.45 -12.78
N GLU A 204 -20.22 -11.54 -13.73
CA GLU A 204 -19.49 -11.75 -14.99
C GLU A 204 -17.97 -11.82 -14.72
N LEU A 205 -17.47 -10.92 -13.87
CA LEU A 205 -16.06 -10.85 -13.49
C LEU A 205 -15.88 -11.01 -11.96
N PRO A 206 -16.08 -12.25 -11.43
CA PRO A 206 -16.06 -12.48 -10.00
C PRO A 206 -14.66 -12.28 -9.41
N GLY A 207 -14.61 -11.68 -8.21
CA GLY A 207 -13.36 -11.44 -7.48
C GLY A 207 -12.58 -10.24 -7.97
N THR A 208 -13.23 -9.31 -8.65
CA THR A 208 -12.65 -8.07 -9.16
C THR A 208 -13.45 -6.84 -8.71
N PHE A 209 -12.89 -5.63 -8.90
CA PHE A 209 -13.61 -4.37 -8.69
C PHE A 209 -14.89 -4.31 -9.55
N HIS A 210 -14.86 -4.82 -10.77
CA HIS A 210 -16.05 -4.90 -11.62
C HIS A 210 -17.14 -5.77 -10.99
N GLY A 211 -16.78 -6.95 -10.48
CA GLY A 211 -17.72 -7.83 -9.79
C GLY A 211 -18.39 -7.16 -8.57
N ILE A 212 -17.69 -6.26 -7.86
CA ILE A 212 -18.31 -5.46 -6.79
C ILE A 212 -19.38 -4.54 -7.37
N THR A 213 -19.13 -3.89 -8.51
CA THR A 213 -20.11 -2.97 -9.11
C THR A 213 -21.41 -3.67 -9.53
N GLU A 214 -21.33 -4.95 -9.87
CA GLU A 214 -22.52 -5.76 -10.17
C GLU A 214 -23.39 -6.04 -8.93
N LYS A 215 -22.86 -5.83 -7.72
CA LYS A 215 -23.51 -6.04 -6.41
C LYS A 215 -23.92 -4.75 -5.69
N ILE A 216 -23.79 -3.61 -6.32
CA ILE A 216 -24.17 -2.30 -5.72
C ILE A 216 -25.62 -2.30 -5.22
N HIS A 217 -26.54 -2.92 -5.97
CA HIS A 217 -27.92 -3.04 -5.55
C HIS A 217 -28.06 -3.73 -4.18
N HIS A 218 -27.37 -4.84 -3.96
CA HIS A 218 -27.34 -5.54 -2.68
C HIS A 218 -26.81 -4.65 -1.53
N LEU A 219 -25.73 -3.90 -1.77
CA LEU A 219 -25.18 -2.99 -0.76
C LEU A 219 -26.19 -1.88 -0.40
N LYS A 220 -26.88 -1.33 -1.40
CA LYS A 220 -27.93 -0.31 -1.18
C LYS A 220 -29.14 -0.86 -0.43
N GLU A 221 -29.56 -2.09 -0.71
CA GLU A 221 -30.64 -2.76 0.03
C GLU A 221 -30.29 -2.99 1.50
N LEU A 222 -29.01 -3.24 1.82
CA LEU A 222 -28.51 -3.32 3.19
C LEU A 222 -28.43 -1.95 3.90
N GLY A 223 -28.66 -0.85 3.18
CA GLY A 223 -28.53 0.50 3.72
C GLY A 223 -27.08 0.99 3.90
N ILE A 224 -26.14 0.39 3.20
CA ILE A 224 -24.73 0.77 3.24
C ILE A 224 -24.53 2.14 2.60
N THR A 225 -23.72 2.98 3.20
CA THR A 225 -23.33 4.29 2.66
C THR A 225 -21.89 4.33 2.21
N THR A 226 -21.05 3.47 2.77
CA THR A 226 -19.60 3.46 2.55
C THR A 226 -19.10 2.03 2.50
N VAL A 227 -18.33 1.69 1.48
CA VAL A 227 -17.58 0.43 1.45
C VAL A 227 -16.15 0.67 1.94
N GLU A 228 -15.66 -0.22 2.79
CA GLU A 228 -14.27 -0.30 3.22
C GLU A 228 -13.61 -1.49 2.52
N LEU A 229 -12.68 -1.22 1.63
CA LEU A 229 -11.94 -2.26 0.94
C LEU A 229 -10.75 -2.69 1.78
N MET A 230 -10.65 -3.96 2.14
CA MET A 230 -9.41 -4.55 2.66
C MET A 230 -8.25 -4.26 1.70
N PRO A 231 -6.98 -4.40 2.11
CA PRO A 231 -5.86 -3.83 1.38
C PRO A 231 -5.88 -4.06 -0.13
N ILE A 232 -5.75 -2.97 -0.86
CA ILE A 232 -5.71 -2.95 -2.32
C ILE A 232 -4.36 -2.48 -2.87
N PHE A 233 -3.39 -2.19 -2.00
CA PHE A 233 -2.02 -1.94 -2.45
C PHE A 233 -1.45 -3.20 -3.04
N GLU A 234 -0.56 -3.06 -4.02
CA GLU A 234 0.14 -4.19 -4.61
C GLU A 234 0.88 -4.98 -3.54
N PHE A 235 0.63 -6.29 -3.48
CA PHE A 235 1.23 -7.20 -2.53
C PHE A 235 1.61 -8.52 -3.21
N ASN A 236 2.38 -9.36 -2.53
CA ASN A 236 2.72 -10.65 -3.08
C ASN A 236 1.82 -11.77 -2.56
N ALA A 237 0.85 -12.17 -3.37
CA ALA A 237 -0.03 -13.30 -3.05
C ALA A 237 0.73 -14.62 -2.83
N ASN A 238 1.93 -14.78 -3.40
CA ASN A 238 2.74 -15.98 -3.30
C ASN A 238 3.77 -15.97 -2.15
N SER A 239 3.74 -14.95 -1.28
CA SER A 239 4.67 -14.83 -0.13
C SER A 239 4.49 -15.96 0.90
N ASN A 240 3.32 -16.58 0.98
CA ASN A 240 3.05 -17.65 1.93
C ASN A 240 3.81 -18.93 1.57
N ILE A 241 4.59 -19.44 2.53
CA ILE A 241 5.39 -20.67 2.35
C ILE A 241 4.67 -21.94 2.81
N ASN A 242 3.50 -21.82 3.45
CA ASN A 242 2.77 -22.94 4.02
C ASN A 242 2.04 -23.74 2.92
N ILE A 243 1.82 -25.00 3.24
CA ILE A 243 1.11 -25.95 2.36
C ILE A 243 -0.18 -26.38 3.06
N ASN A 244 -1.28 -26.39 2.32
CA ASN A 244 -2.55 -26.90 2.80
C ASN A 244 -2.43 -28.41 3.07
N PRO A 245 -2.59 -28.89 4.31
CA PRO A 245 -2.41 -30.29 4.64
C PRO A 245 -3.47 -31.22 4.04
N LYS A 246 -4.61 -30.66 3.58
CA LYS A 246 -5.70 -31.45 3.01
C LYS A 246 -5.49 -31.80 1.53
N ASN A 247 -4.86 -30.92 0.76
CA ASN A 247 -4.74 -31.09 -0.70
C ASN A 247 -3.31 -30.92 -1.24
N GLY A 248 -2.32 -30.62 -0.38
CA GLY A 248 -0.93 -30.42 -0.77
C GLY A 248 -0.64 -29.16 -1.57
N GLN A 249 -1.62 -28.27 -1.75
CA GLN A 249 -1.43 -27.02 -2.49
C GLN A 249 -0.77 -25.96 -1.62
N LYS A 250 0.08 -25.12 -2.21
CA LYS A 250 0.65 -23.96 -1.56
C LYS A 250 -0.46 -22.98 -1.18
N LEU A 251 -0.43 -22.50 0.05
CA LEU A 251 -1.32 -21.43 0.50
C LEU A 251 -0.86 -20.10 -0.10
N ILE A 252 -1.80 -19.19 -0.28
CA ILE A 252 -1.55 -17.84 -0.75
C ILE A 252 -1.75 -16.82 0.39
N ASN A 253 -1.07 -15.69 0.31
CA ASN A 253 -1.45 -14.50 1.06
C ASN A 253 -2.70 -13.95 0.41
N ALA A 254 -3.83 -14.03 1.10
CA ALA A 254 -5.11 -13.65 0.52
C ALA A 254 -5.55 -12.25 0.94
N TRP A 255 -5.18 -11.78 2.14
CA TRP A 255 -5.69 -10.52 2.68
C TRP A 255 -4.97 -9.27 2.21
N GLY A 256 -3.69 -9.39 1.83
CA GLY A 256 -2.94 -8.27 1.31
C GLY A 256 -2.29 -7.35 2.34
N TYR A 257 -2.29 -7.71 3.64
CA TYR A 257 -1.54 -6.98 4.67
C TYR A 257 -0.03 -7.24 4.58
N ASP A 258 0.54 -7.04 3.40
CA ASP A 258 1.95 -7.32 3.07
C ASP A 258 2.39 -6.44 1.89
N PRO A 259 2.27 -5.09 2.02
CA PRO A 259 2.36 -4.17 0.89
C PRO A 259 3.77 -4.08 0.33
N LEU A 260 3.86 -3.90 -0.97
CA LEU A 260 5.09 -3.71 -1.73
C LEU A 260 5.20 -2.32 -2.34
N ALA A 261 4.06 -1.71 -2.69
CA ALA A 261 4.00 -0.38 -3.28
C ALA A 261 2.74 0.36 -2.84
N PHE A 262 2.91 1.52 -2.21
CA PHE A 262 1.82 2.29 -1.59
C PHE A 262 0.98 3.12 -2.57
N PHE A 263 1.39 3.21 -3.82
CA PHE A 263 0.69 3.96 -4.87
C PHE A 263 0.05 3.03 -5.91
N ALA A 264 0.40 1.74 -5.91
CA ALA A 264 -0.06 0.80 -6.92
C ALA A 264 -1.29 0.02 -6.46
N VAL A 265 -2.27 -0.09 -7.36
CA VAL A 265 -3.44 -0.95 -7.19
C VAL A 265 -3.03 -2.40 -7.44
N GLU A 266 -3.49 -3.32 -6.59
CA GLU A 266 -3.30 -4.78 -6.77
C GLU A 266 -3.87 -5.23 -8.11
N GLY A 267 -2.99 -5.63 -9.02
CA GLY A 267 -3.32 -5.95 -10.40
C GLY A 267 -4.32 -7.10 -10.53
N SER A 268 -4.28 -8.09 -9.63
CA SER A 268 -5.17 -9.25 -9.67
C SER A 268 -6.62 -8.96 -9.29
N TYR A 269 -6.92 -7.77 -8.78
CA TYR A 269 -8.27 -7.30 -8.49
C TYR A 269 -8.92 -6.60 -9.69
N THR A 270 -8.18 -6.47 -10.78
CA THR A 270 -8.69 -5.89 -12.02
C THR A 270 -8.82 -6.94 -13.11
N HIS A 271 -9.73 -6.70 -14.04
CA HIS A 271 -9.74 -7.39 -15.34
C HIS A 271 -8.96 -6.49 -16.31
N SER A 272 -7.64 -6.55 -16.22
CA SER A 272 -6.75 -5.76 -17.06
C SER A 272 -6.62 -6.39 -18.45
N ILE A 273 -6.71 -5.56 -19.48
CA ILE A 273 -6.46 -5.92 -20.88
C ILE A 273 -5.23 -5.22 -21.45
N GLY A 274 -4.63 -4.30 -20.68
CA GLY A 274 -3.48 -3.50 -21.08
C GLY A 274 -2.46 -3.30 -19.95
N ILE A 275 -1.29 -2.78 -20.31
CA ILE A 275 -0.19 -2.52 -19.38
C ILE A 275 -0.55 -1.28 -18.55
N GLY A 276 -0.63 -1.42 -17.21
CA GLY A 276 -0.96 -0.32 -16.32
C GLY A 276 -2.46 0.00 -16.20
N ASP A 277 -3.33 -0.79 -16.83
CA ASP A 277 -4.78 -0.61 -16.83
C ASP A 277 -5.41 -0.68 -15.43
N GLN A 278 -4.75 -1.31 -14.45
CA GLN A 278 -5.27 -1.44 -13.09
C GLN A 278 -5.64 -0.07 -12.50
N VAL A 279 -4.90 0.97 -12.80
CA VAL A 279 -5.19 2.35 -12.36
C VAL A 279 -6.50 2.83 -12.96
N PHE A 280 -6.68 2.65 -14.26
CA PHE A 280 -7.88 3.05 -14.98
C PHE A 280 -9.12 2.27 -14.48
N ARG A 281 -9.03 0.95 -14.33
CA ARG A 281 -10.12 0.08 -13.87
C ARG A 281 -10.55 0.41 -12.45
N PHE A 282 -9.61 0.76 -11.58
CA PHE A 282 -9.93 1.20 -10.24
C PHE A 282 -10.69 2.54 -10.24
N LYS A 283 -10.29 3.49 -11.10
CA LYS A 283 -11.02 4.75 -11.24
C LYS A 283 -12.44 4.56 -11.78
N GLU A 284 -12.64 3.69 -12.75
CA GLU A 284 -13.98 3.31 -13.23
C GLU A 284 -14.85 2.76 -12.09
N PHE A 285 -14.26 1.91 -11.24
CA PHE A 285 -14.93 1.38 -10.06
C PHE A 285 -15.37 2.49 -9.11
N VAL A 286 -14.45 3.39 -8.69
CA VAL A 286 -14.77 4.49 -7.77
C VAL A 286 -15.84 5.40 -8.35
N LYS A 287 -15.70 5.83 -9.62
CA LYS A 287 -16.69 6.64 -10.32
C LYS A 287 -18.08 5.99 -10.32
N LYS A 288 -18.13 4.66 -10.55
CA LYS A 288 -19.40 3.91 -10.51
C LYS A 288 -19.99 3.88 -9.11
N MET A 289 -19.18 3.67 -8.05
CA MET A 289 -19.65 3.68 -6.67
C MET A 289 -20.24 5.06 -6.29
N HIS A 290 -19.55 6.14 -6.61
CA HIS A 290 -20.02 7.51 -6.36
C HIS A 290 -21.32 7.83 -7.10
N THR A 291 -21.43 7.43 -8.38
CA THR A 291 -22.64 7.59 -9.17
C THR A 291 -23.86 6.95 -8.51
N GLU A 292 -23.63 5.86 -7.77
CA GLU A 292 -24.68 5.13 -7.04
C GLU A 292 -24.87 5.62 -5.59
N GLY A 293 -24.12 6.63 -5.16
CA GLY A 293 -24.22 7.23 -3.84
C GLY A 293 -23.48 6.44 -2.74
N LEU A 294 -22.46 5.65 -3.09
CA LEU A 294 -21.63 4.89 -2.16
C LEU A 294 -20.23 5.49 -2.10
N GLU A 295 -19.76 5.84 -0.90
CA GLU A 295 -18.38 6.22 -0.65
C GLU A 295 -17.47 5.00 -0.70
N VAL A 296 -16.20 5.23 -1.05
CA VAL A 296 -15.15 4.21 -1.04
C VAL A 296 -14.02 4.64 -0.11
N ILE A 297 -13.77 3.88 0.93
CA ILE A 297 -12.58 3.99 1.76
C ILE A 297 -11.70 2.76 1.58
N ILE A 298 -10.40 2.91 1.78
CA ILE A 298 -9.44 1.82 1.62
C ILE A 298 -8.66 1.57 2.91
N ASP A 299 -8.40 0.31 3.17
CA ASP A 299 -7.52 -0.11 4.26
C ASP A 299 -6.05 0.06 3.82
N VAL A 300 -5.31 0.88 4.55
CA VAL A 300 -3.94 1.26 4.22
C VAL A 300 -2.94 0.73 5.23
N VAL A 301 -1.91 0.08 4.74
CA VAL A 301 -0.87 -0.56 5.54
C VAL A 301 0.42 0.23 5.38
N TYR A 302 0.65 1.22 6.24
CA TYR A 302 1.89 2.03 6.24
C TYR A 302 2.82 1.70 7.42
N ASN A 303 2.41 0.81 8.29
CA ASN A 303 3.18 0.47 9.48
C ASN A 303 4.34 -0.48 9.19
N HIS A 304 4.25 -1.30 8.15
CA HIS A 304 5.29 -2.24 7.69
C HIS A 304 5.25 -2.49 6.19
N THR A 305 6.14 -3.34 5.69
CA THR A 305 6.19 -3.77 4.29
C THR A 305 6.39 -5.27 4.18
N GLY A 306 6.09 -5.83 3.01
CA GLY A 306 6.31 -7.24 2.68
C GLY A 306 7.78 -7.69 2.64
N GLU A 307 8.73 -6.82 2.94
CA GLU A 307 10.15 -7.20 3.01
C GLU A 307 10.54 -7.95 4.30
N GLY A 308 9.62 -8.08 5.28
CA GLY A 308 9.82 -8.89 6.49
C GLY A 308 10.99 -8.46 7.36
N ALA A 309 11.48 -9.36 8.24
CA ALA A 309 12.62 -9.14 9.13
C ALA A 309 13.97 -9.14 8.39
N GLN A 310 15.08 -9.12 9.13
CA GLN A 310 16.46 -9.07 8.58
C GLN A 310 16.79 -10.18 7.58
N GLU A 311 16.13 -11.33 7.67
CA GLU A 311 16.25 -12.45 6.74
C GLU A 311 15.17 -12.43 5.63
N GLY A 312 14.41 -11.35 5.50
CA GLY A 312 13.42 -11.19 4.46
C GLY A 312 14.01 -10.80 3.09
N PRO A 313 13.17 -10.72 2.05
CA PRO A 313 13.60 -10.37 0.70
C PRO A 313 14.02 -8.90 0.57
N THR A 314 14.72 -8.59 -0.52
CA THR A 314 15.11 -7.24 -0.93
C THR A 314 14.38 -6.88 -2.22
N LEU A 315 13.33 -6.06 -2.12
CA LEU A 315 12.37 -5.83 -3.21
C LEU A 315 12.27 -4.36 -3.61
N SER A 316 12.38 -3.44 -2.63
CA SER A 316 12.21 -2.01 -2.79
C SER A 316 13.00 -1.26 -1.70
N PHE A 317 12.34 -0.86 -0.62
CA PHE A 317 12.83 0.02 0.44
C PHE A 317 14.16 -0.43 1.07
N ARG A 318 14.29 -1.73 1.34
CA ARG A 318 15.50 -2.34 1.92
C ARG A 318 16.73 -2.13 1.04
N GLY A 319 16.58 -2.36 -0.26
CA GLY A 319 17.67 -2.19 -1.22
C GLY A 319 17.93 -0.74 -1.58
N ILE A 320 16.94 0.13 -1.46
CA ILE A 320 17.03 1.55 -1.80
C ILE A 320 17.74 2.33 -0.69
N ASP A 321 17.29 2.19 0.57
CA ASP A 321 17.98 2.80 1.73
C ASP A 321 17.41 2.25 3.06
N ASN A 322 17.84 1.06 3.45
CA ASN A 322 17.32 0.34 4.61
C ASN A 322 17.30 1.19 5.90
N ALA A 323 18.40 1.87 6.19
CA ALA A 323 18.57 2.63 7.43
C ALA A 323 17.70 3.91 7.50
N VAL A 324 17.13 4.34 6.37
CA VAL A 324 16.21 5.49 6.33
C VAL A 324 14.78 5.03 6.39
N TYR A 325 14.40 4.03 5.57
CA TYR A 325 13.01 3.59 5.47
C TYR A 325 12.54 2.80 6.69
N TYR A 326 13.40 2.04 7.33
CA TYR A 326 13.01 1.19 8.46
C TYR A 326 13.47 1.72 9.82
N LEU A 327 12.67 1.45 10.82
CA LEU A 327 13.02 1.69 12.22
C LEU A 327 13.87 0.52 12.70
N LEU A 328 15.17 0.75 12.78
CA LEU A 328 16.14 -0.24 13.22
C LEU A 328 16.26 -0.26 14.74
N ASN A 329 16.66 -1.42 15.29
CA ASN A 329 16.96 -1.54 16.70
C ASN A 329 18.19 -0.68 17.05
N PRO A 330 18.08 0.27 17.99
CA PRO A 330 19.16 1.21 18.30
C PRO A 330 20.40 0.55 18.91
N GLU A 331 20.24 -0.58 19.58
CA GLU A 331 21.35 -1.34 20.19
C GLU A 331 22.05 -2.24 19.18
N ASN A 332 21.31 -2.73 18.18
CA ASN A 332 21.84 -3.58 17.13
C ASN A 332 21.12 -3.31 15.81
N PRO A 333 21.63 -2.38 14.98
CA PRO A 333 20.97 -1.94 13.73
C PRO A 333 20.82 -3.04 12.67
N ARG A 334 21.40 -4.22 12.86
CA ARG A 334 21.12 -5.40 12.03
C ARG A 334 19.65 -5.78 12.05
N PHE A 335 18.96 -5.57 13.19
CA PHE A 335 17.57 -5.96 13.41
C PHE A 335 16.63 -4.77 13.29
N TYR A 336 15.37 -5.07 13.00
CA TYR A 336 14.31 -4.08 12.94
C TYR A 336 13.54 -4.03 14.26
N MET A 337 13.01 -2.86 14.61
CA MET A 337 11.91 -2.78 15.54
C MET A 337 10.68 -3.45 14.88
N ASN A 338 9.90 -4.19 15.65
CA ASN A 338 8.79 -4.99 15.12
C ASN A 338 7.51 -4.76 15.93
N TYR A 339 6.91 -3.59 15.80
CA TYR A 339 5.62 -3.27 16.42
C TYR A 339 4.44 -3.84 15.65
N SER A 340 4.64 -4.24 14.38
CA SER A 340 3.61 -4.80 13.52
C SER A 340 3.39 -6.31 13.69
N GLY A 341 4.37 -7.03 14.26
CA GLY A 341 4.38 -8.49 14.23
C GLY A 341 4.85 -9.10 12.90
N CYS A 342 5.01 -8.28 11.84
CA CYS A 342 5.37 -8.73 10.48
C CYS A 342 6.87 -8.69 10.18
N GLY A 343 7.70 -8.41 11.19
CA GLY A 343 9.15 -8.46 11.10
C GLY A 343 9.87 -7.13 10.88
N ASN A 344 9.17 -6.09 10.45
CA ASN A 344 9.71 -4.74 10.32
C ASN A 344 8.70 -3.65 10.73
N THR A 345 9.19 -2.45 10.90
CA THR A 345 8.40 -1.23 11.13
C THR A 345 8.95 -0.13 10.24
N LEU A 346 8.11 0.54 9.46
CA LEU A 346 8.50 1.75 8.73
C LEU A 346 8.84 2.89 9.69
N ASN A 347 9.90 3.63 9.37
CA ASN A 347 10.37 4.73 10.19
C ASN A 347 9.59 6.02 9.92
N CYS A 348 8.36 6.08 10.40
CA CYS A 348 7.48 7.26 10.25
C CYS A 348 8.01 8.53 10.93
N ASN A 349 9.19 8.49 11.57
CA ASN A 349 9.86 9.67 12.10
C ASN A 349 10.84 10.33 11.10
N LYS A 350 11.15 9.66 9.99
CA LYS A 350 11.99 10.24 8.93
C LYS A 350 11.14 11.09 7.99
N THR A 351 11.57 12.32 7.73
CA THR A 351 10.82 13.27 6.88
C THR A 351 10.45 12.70 5.52
N VAL A 352 11.36 11.96 4.87
CA VAL A 352 11.09 11.35 3.55
C VAL A 352 10.04 10.25 3.62
N VAL A 353 9.99 9.48 4.72
CA VAL A 353 8.97 8.43 4.92
C VAL A 353 7.61 9.06 5.21
N LYS A 354 7.57 10.08 6.09
CA LYS A 354 6.36 10.88 6.33
C LYS A 354 5.82 11.48 5.04
N GLN A 355 6.71 12.12 4.25
CA GLN A 355 6.32 12.74 3.00
C GLN A 355 5.77 11.71 2.01
N MET A 356 6.39 10.54 1.89
CA MET A 356 5.92 9.44 1.03
C MET A 356 4.52 8.97 1.43
N ILE A 357 4.24 8.83 2.73
CA ILE A 357 2.91 8.44 3.21
C ILE A 357 1.88 9.52 2.90
N ILE A 358 2.21 10.80 3.16
CA ILE A 358 1.33 11.92 2.84
C ILE A 358 1.08 12.03 1.33
N ASP A 359 2.12 11.87 0.51
CA ASP A 359 2.02 11.89 -0.95
C ASP A 359 1.13 10.73 -1.46
N SER A 360 1.26 9.54 -0.87
CA SER A 360 0.41 8.40 -1.19
C SER A 360 -1.05 8.68 -0.84
N LEU A 361 -1.34 9.15 0.37
CA LEU A 361 -2.71 9.50 0.79
C LEU A 361 -3.31 10.59 -0.11
N ARG A 362 -2.54 11.63 -0.44
CA ARG A 362 -2.97 12.68 -1.37
C ARG A 362 -3.24 12.14 -2.77
N TYR A 363 -2.40 11.23 -3.27
CA TYR A 363 -2.61 10.56 -4.56
C TYR A 363 -3.95 9.82 -4.56
N TRP A 364 -4.23 9.03 -3.53
CA TRP A 364 -5.48 8.29 -3.41
C TRP A 364 -6.70 9.21 -3.35
N VAL A 365 -6.62 10.37 -2.68
CA VAL A 365 -7.71 11.35 -2.65
C VAL A 365 -7.83 12.12 -3.94
N THR A 366 -6.73 12.64 -4.51
CA THR A 366 -6.80 13.62 -5.62
C THR A 366 -6.80 12.98 -7.00
N GLN A 367 -6.24 11.78 -7.14
CA GLN A 367 -6.15 11.08 -8.43
C GLN A 367 -7.12 9.90 -8.50
N MET A 368 -7.35 9.23 -7.37
CA MET A 368 -8.18 8.02 -7.30
C MET A 368 -9.57 8.29 -6.70
N HIS A 369 -9.81 9.52 -6.22
CA HIS A 369 -11.08 10.01 -5.64
C HIS A 369 -11.59 9.19 -4.44
N ILE A 370 -10.69 8.68 -3.60
CA ILE A 370 -11.05 7.95 -2.39
C ILE A 370 -11.59 8.90 -1.33
N ASP A 371 -12.67 8.50 -0.62
CA ASP A 371 -13.33 9.31 0.40
C ASP A 371 -12.69 9.22 1.78
N GLY A 372 -11.88 8.19 2.01
CA GLY A 372 -11.21 8.02 3.30
C GLY A 372 -10.35 6.76 3.39
N PHE A 373 -9.85 6.54 4.60
CA PHE A 373 -8.88 5.49 4.89
C PHE A 373 -9.15 4.84 6.25
N ARG A 374 -9.01 3.53 6.32
CA ARG A 374 -8.76 2.80 7.56
C ARG A 374 -7.28 2.48 7.63
N PHE A 375 -6.62 2.82 8.71
CA PHE A 375 -5.19 2.60 8.89
C PHE A 375 -4.94 1.36 9.75
N ASP A 376 -4.33 0.37 9.12
CA ASP A 376 -3.86 -0.84 9.79
C ASP A 376 -2.82 -0.49 10.85
N LEU A 377 -3.00 -1.02 12.08
CA LEU A 377 -2.13 -0.77 13.22
C LEU A 377 -1.69 0.70 13.33
N ALA A 378 -2.63 1.63 13.17
CA ALA A 378 -2.37 3.08 13.12
C ALA A 378 -1.55 3.60 14.32
N ALA A 379 -1.64 2.91 15.46
CA ALA A 379 -0.85 3.19 16.64
C ALA A 379 0.67 3.26 16.37
N ILE A 380 1.16 2.51 15.40
CA ILE A 380 2.59 2.49 15.04
C ILE A 380 3.03 3.85 14.45
N LEU A 381 2.18 4.51 13.66
CA LEU A 381 2.46 5.82 13.08
C LEU A 381 2.54 6.92 14.14
N GLY A 382 1.97 6.66 15.32
CA GLY A 382 1.99 7.53 16.48
C GLY A 382 3.18 7.33 17.42
N ARG A 383 4.15 6.45 17.09
CA ARG A 383 5.32 6.17 17.92
C ARG A 383 6.54 7.02 17.51
N SER A 384 7.32 7.40 18.51
CA SER A 384 8.64 8.01 18.34
C SER A 384 9.68 6.97 17.87
N THR A 385 10.90 7.43 17.60
CA THR A 385 12.05 6.54 17.29
C THR A 385 12.44 5.62 18.46
N SER A 386 12.12 6.02 19.72
CA SER A 386 12.31 5.18 20.90
C SER A 386 11.13 4.22 21.17
N GLY A 387 10.08 4.29 20.34
CA GLY A 387 8.89 3.45 20.46
C GLY A 387 7.80 4.01 21.40
N GLU A 388 8.00 5.20 21.98
CA GLU A 388 7.01 5.85 22.84
C GLU A 388 5.85 6.40 22.03
N TRP A 389 4.64 6.33 22.57
CA TRP A 389 3.48 7.00 22.00
C TRP A 389 3.59 8.51 22.13
N ILE A 390 3.53 9.23 21.02
CA ILE A 390 3.65 10.69 20.97
C ILE A 390 2.39 11.39 20.38
N GLY A 391 1.39 10.62 19.94
CA GLY A 391 0.06 11.11 19.54
C GLY A 391 0.07 12.38 18.69
N ASP A 392 -0.30 13.51 19.27
CA ASP A 392 -0.38 14.83 18.61
C ASP A 392 0.95 15.36 18.04
N PHE A 393 2.08 14.78 18.41
CA PHE A 393 3.40 15.16 17.89
C PHE A 393 3.89 14.20 16.78
N SER A 394 3.02 13.38 16.23
CA SER A 394 3.34 12.36 15.25
C SER A 394 2.79 12.67 13.85
N LEU A 395 3.08 11.75 12.91
CA LEU A 395 2.51 11.75 11.57
C LEU A 395 0.96 11.74 11.58
N LEU A 396 0.32 11.17 12.60
CA LEU A 396 -1.14 11.16 12.72
C LEU A 396 -1.73 12.57 12.74
N LYS A 397 -1.10 13.49 13.45
CA LYS A 397 -1.53 14.89 13.49
C LYS A 397 -1.27 15.60 12.17
N GLU A 398 -0.12 15.33 11.54
CA GLU A 398 0.23 15.90 10.24
C GLU A 398 -0.79 15.48 9.15
N ILE A 399 -1.26 14.23 9.18
CA ILE A 399 -2.31 13.72 8.27
C ILE A 399 -3.64 14.43 8.53
N ALA A 400 -4.06 14.57 9.80
CA ALA A 400 -5.32 15.20 10.15
C ALA A 400 -5.37 16.70 9.83
N ASP A 401 -4.23 17.38 9.86
CA ASP A 401 -4.10 18.82 9.56
C ASP A 401 -3.82 19.09 8.07
N ASP A 402 -3.55 18.06 7.28
CA ASP A 402 -3.27 18.23 5.85
C ASP A 402 -4.47 18.83 5.11
N PRO A 403 -4.31 19.91 4.34
CA PRO A 403 -5.44 20.62 3.73
C PRO A 403 -6.22 19.79 2.70
N ILE A 404 -5.62 18.73 2.16
CA ILE A 404 -6.28 17.80 1.23
C ILE A 404 -6.96 16.69 2.01
N LEU A 405 -6.30 16.13 3.02
CA LEU A 405 -6.74 14.95 3.76
C LEU A 405 -7.73 15.25 4.88
N ALA A 406 -7.75 16.48 5.41
CA ALA A 406 -8.57 16.89 6.55
C ALA A 406 -10.09 16.73 6.37
N ARG A 407 -10.56 16.49 5.13
CA ARG A 407 -11.97 16.23 4.82
C ARG A 407 -12.28 14.77 4.49
N SER A 408 -11.25 13.93 4.44
CA SER A 408 -11.40 12.49 4.25
C SER A 408 -11.77 11.82 5.57
N LYS A 409 -12.44 10.68 5.51
CA LYS A 409 -12.63 9.84 6.68
C LYS A 409 -11.30 9.21 7.09
N LEU A 410 -10.81 9.51 8.28
CA LEU A 410 -9.58 8.95 8.85
C LEU A 410 -9.99 8.02 9.99
N ILE A 411 -9.83 6.72 9.80
CA ILE A 411 -10.22 5.68 10.75
C ILE A 411 -8.97 4.92 11.19
N ALA A 412 -8.76 4.83 12.50
CA ALA A 412 -7.59 4.19 13.06
C ALA A 412 -7.93 2.83 13.68
N GLU A 413 -7.07 1.85 13.42
CA GLU A 413 -6.91 0.72 14.30
C GLU A 413 -5.97 1.13 15.45
N GLY A 414 -6.56 1.35 16.64
CA GLY A 414 -5.91 2.04 17.76
C GLY A 414 -5.02 1.17 18.63
N TRP A 415 -4.45 0.07 18.11
CA TRP A 415 -3.56 -0.85 18.83
C TRP A 415 -2.40 -1.31 17.95
N ASP A 416 -1.48 -2.09 18.51
CA ASP A 416 -0.38 -2.72 17.79
C ASP A 416 -0.01 -4.11 18.40
N ALA A 417 0.84 -4.85 17.67
CA ALA A 417 1.25 -6.21 18.08
C ALA A 417 2.22 -6.22 19.28
N ALA A 418 2.77 -5.08 19.70
CA ALA A 418 3.60 -4.96 20.89
C ALA A 418 2.80 -4.71 22.18
N GLY A 419 1.45 -4.74 22.10
CA GLY A 419 0.55 -4.59 23.23
C GLY A 419 0.13 -3.15 23.53
N GLY A 420 0.44 -2.20 22.63
CA GLY A 420 -0.08 -0.85 22.72
C GLY A 420 -1.58 -0.81 22.44
N TYR A 421 -2.35 -0.07 23.26
CA TYR A 421 -3.78 0.17 23.08
C TYR A 421 -4.08 1.64 23.34
N TYR A 422 -4.34 2.40 22.28
CA TYR A 422 -4.47 3.85 22.29
C TYR A 422 -5.83 4.35 21.80
N VAL A 423 -6.86 3.49 21.86
CA VAL A 423 -8.24 3.88 21.49
C VAL A 423 -8.73 4.97 22.44
N GLY A 424 -9.19 6.08 21.87
CA GLY A 424 -9.54 7.31 22.59
C GLY A 424 -8.38 8.31 22.75
N GLU A 425 -7.18 8.01 22.22
CA GLU A 425 -5.96 8.83 22.35
C GLU A 425 -5.52 9.48 21.03
N PHE A 426 -6.20 9.19 19.92
CA PHE A 426 -5.83 9.72 18.60
C PHE A 426 -6.12 11.22 18.49
N PRO A 427 -5.38 11.95 17.64
CA PRO A 427 -5.60 13.37 17.40
C PRO A 427 -7.03 13.67 16.95
N LYS A 428 -7.47 14.91 17.14
CA LYS A 428 -8.75 15.38 16.58
C LYS A 428 -8.76 15.18 15.06
N GLY A 429 -9.89 14.74 14.54
CA GLY A 429 -10.09 14.44 13.10
C GLY A 429 -10.01 12.95 12.78
N TRP A 430 -9.60 12.12 13.74
CA TRP A 430 -9.57 10.67 13.61
C TRP A 430 -10.81 10.03 14.24
N ALA A 431 -11.39 9.05 13.55
CA ALA A 431 -12.26 8.04 14.15
C ALA A 431 -11.43 6.78 14.46
N GLU A 432 -11.92 5.92 15.33
CA GLU A 432 -11.17 4.76 15.82
C GLU A 432 -12.08 3.53 15.87
N TRP A 433 -11.58 2.38 15.45
CA TRP A 433 -12.25 1.10 15.70
C TRP A 433 -12.42 0.88 17.20
N ASN A 434 -13.68 0.75 17.66
CA ASN A 434 -14.02 0.58 19.06
C ASN A 434 -14.02 -0.90 19.45
N GLY A 435 -12.86 -1.46 19.72
CA GLY A 435 -12.71 -2.84 20.17
C GLY A 435 -13.46 -3.16 21.47
N LYS A 436 -13.55 -2.17 22.39
CA LYS A 436 -14.34 -2.35 23.63
C LYS A 436 -15.83 -2.53 23.35
N PHE A 437 -16.38 -1.82 22.34
CA PHE A 437 -17.76 -2.02 21.91
C PHE A 437 -17.98 -3.46 21.45
N ARG A 438 -17.12 -3.94 20.51
CA ARG A 438 -17.16 -5.29 19.99
C ARG A 438 -17.19 -6.33 21.12
N ASP A 439 -16.25 -6.22 22.04
CA ASP A 439 -16.04 -7.25 23.07
C ASP A 439 -17.19 -7.28 24.07
N VAL A 440 -17.65 -6.11 24.53
CA VAL A 440 -18.76 -6.02 25.50
C VAL A 440 -20.08 -6.48 24.90
N VAL A 441 -20.39 -6.12 23.65
CA VAL A 441 -21.61 -6.59 22.97
C VAL A 441 -21.58 -8.13 22.83
N ARG A 442 -20.46 -8.70 22.40
CA ARG A 442 -20.30 -10.15 22.29
C ARG A 442 -20.48 -10.85 23.65
N GLN A 443 -19.85 -10.35 24.70
CA GLN A 443 -19.98 -10.87 26.06
C GLN A 443 -21.41 -10.79 26.59
N PHE A 444 -22.09 -9.68 26.36
CA PHE A 444 -23.49 -9.49 26.78
C PHE A 444 -24.42 -10.46 26.06
N ILE A 445 -24.33 -10.61 24.74
CA ILE A 445 -25.17 -11.54 23.97
C ILE A 445 -24.90 -12.99 24.35
N ARG A 446 -23.64 -13.34 24.67
CA ARG A 446 -23.30 -14.66 25.19
C ARG A 446 -23.87 -14.95 26.59
N GLY A 447 -24.32 -13.93 27.30
CA GLY A 447 -24.92 -14.07 28.66
C GLY A 447 -23.92 -13.94 29.80
N ASP A 448 -22.73 -13.36 29.57
CA ASP A 448 -21.74 -13.13 30.60
C ASP A 448 -22.30 -12.17 31.67
N LYS A 449 -22.07 -12.53 32.95
CA LYS A 449 -22.59 -11.75 34.09
C LYS A 449 -21.83 -10.44 34.24
N GLY A 450 -22.55 -9.38 34.68
CA GLY A 450 -21.96 -8.09 35.03
C GLY A 450 -21.72 -7.14 33.83
N GLN A 451 -22.15 -7.49 32.60
CA GLN A 451 -21.88 -6.70 31.40
C GLN A 451 -22.84 -5.50 31.21
N VAL A 452 -23.94 -5.40 31.95
CA VAL A 452 -24.95 -4.34 31.75
C VAL A 452 -24.37 -2.92 31.89
N PRO A 453 -23.56 -2.55 32.89
CA PRO A 453 -23.01 -1.21 33.02
C PRO A 453 -22.09 -0.84 31.84
N GLU A 454 -21.23 -1.78 31.42
CA GLU A 454 -20.33 -1.59 30.30
C GLU A 454 -21.10 -1.47 28.99
N LEU A 455 -22.10 -2.31 28.75
CA LEU A 455 -22.95 -2.21 27.57
C LEU A 455 -23.65 -0.85 27.51
N ALA A 456 -24.20 -0.37 28.63
CA ALA A 456 -24.83 0.95 28.69
C ALA A 456 -23.85 2.07 28.30
N THR A 457 -22.59 1.99 28.79
CA THR A 457 -21.55 2.94 28.43
C THR A 457 -21.21 2.89 26.93
N ARG A 458 -21.12 1.68 26.34
CA ARG A 458 -20.85 1.49 24.91
C ARG A 458 -21.96 2.06 24.04
N ILE A 459 -23.23 1.74 24.33
CA ILE A 459 -24.41 2.22 23.59
C ILE A 459 -24.56 3.74 23.71
N ALA A 460 -24.24 4.31 24.89
CA ALA A 460 -24.30 5.75 25.13
C ALA A 460 -23.13 6.54 24.47
N GLY A 461 -22.30 5.91 23.63
CA GLY A 461 -21.24 6.56 22.87
C GLY A 461 -19.86 6.52 23.51
N SER A 462 -19.60 5.53 24.40
CA SER A 462 -18.29 5.27 25.00
C SER A 462 -17.63 6.49 25.63
N SER A 463 -18.33 7.13 26.58
CA SER A 463 -17.89 8.40 27.20
C SER A 463 -16.53 8.28 27.92
N ASP A 464 -16.15 7.09 28.38
CA ASP A 464 -14.82 6.81 28.94
C ASP A 464 -13.68 6.96 27.92
N LEU A 465 -13.99 6.86 26.62
CA LEU A 465 -13.04 7.03 25.50
C LEU A 465 -13.15 8.42 24.87
N TYR A 466 -14.36 8.89 24.61
CA TYR A 466 -14.61 10.05 23.74
C TYR A 466 -15.15 11.31 24.43
N ASN A 467 -15.36 11.30 25.76
CA ASN A 467 -15.70 12.53 26.49
C ASN A 467 -14.47 13.39 26.76
N LYS A 468 -13.84 13.87 25.67
CA LYS A 468 -12.66 14.72 25.66
C LYS A 468 -12.90 15.94 24.73
N PRO A 469 -12.22 17.07 24.97
CA PRO A 469 -12.37 18.24 24.09
C PRO A 469 -12.09 17.91 22.61
N GLY A 470 -13.07 18.25 21.76
CA GLY A 470 -12.96 18.03 20.31
C GLY A 470 -13.29 16.62 19.82
N ARG A 471 -13.65 15.70 20.71
CA ARG A 471 -14.11 14.34 20.37
C ARG A 471 -15.64 14.24 20.44
N LYS A 472 -16.17 13.28 19.68
CA LYS A 472 -17.60 13.01 19.56
C LYS A 472 -17.90 11.51 19.72
N PRO A 473 -19.12 11.10 20.12
CA PRO A 473 -19.48 9.69 20.19
C PRO A 473 -19.28 8.92 18.87
N PHE A 474 -19.45 9.61 17.73
CA PHE A 474 -19.27 9.02 16.40
C PHE A 474 -17.79 8.97 15.91
N ASP A 475 -16.84 9.42 16.72
CA ASP A 475 -15.41 9.11 16.49
C ASP A 475 -15.09 7.65 16.84
N GLY A 476 -16.00 6.95 17.54
CA GLY A 476 -15.92 5.51 17.75
C GLY A 476 -16.63 4.75 16.65
N ILE A 477 -15.90 3.97 15.84
CA ILE A 477 -16.49 3.05 14.88
C ILE A 477 -16.92 1.80 15.63
N ASN A 478 -18.22 1.67 15.84
CA ASN A 478 -18.83 0.54 16.55
C ASN A 478 -19.00 -0.64 15.59
N PHE A 479 -18.46 -1.80 15.93
CA PHE A 479 -18.56 -3.01 15.12
C PHE A 479 -18.71 -4.25 16.00
N ILE A 480 -19.16 -5.36 15.44
CA ILE A 480 -19.30 -6.65 16.09
C ILE A 480 -18.34 -7.67 15.47
N THR A 481 -18.12 -7.56 14.16
CA THR A 481 -17.21 -8.41 13.39
C THR A 481 -16.44 -7.58 12.37
N ALA A 482 -15.26 -8.01 12.02
CA ALA A 482 -14.39 -7.47 10.99
C ALA A 482 -13.64 -8.64 10.33
N HIS A 483 -12.67 -8.37 9.44
CA HIS A 483 -11.85 -9.42 8.84
C HIS A 483 -11.10 -10.27 9.86
N ASP A 484 -10.72 -9.69 11.01
CA ASP A 484 -10.08 -10.40 12.10
C ASP A 484 -11.07 -11.22 12.94
N GLY A 485 -10.73 -12.47 13.20
CA GLY A 485 -11.51 -13.38 14.02
C GLY A 485 -12.57 -14.14 13.23
N PHE A 486 -13.77 -14.26 13.80
CA PHE A 486 -14.85 -15.04 13.22
C PHE A 486 -15.65 -14.26 12.18
N THR A 487 -16.07 -14.94 11.10
CA THR A 487 -17.14 -14.44 10.24
C THR A 487 -18.43 -14.24 11.06
N LEU A 488 -19.37 -13.45 10.57
CA LEU A 488 -20.66 -13.26 11.27
C LEU A 488 -21.38 -14.60 11.45
N TRP A 489 -21.30 -15.50 10.47
CA TRP A 489 -21.87 -16.87 10.58
C TRP A 489 -21.21 -17.66 11.70
N ASP A 490 -19.88 -17.72 11.71
CA ASP A 490 -19.14 -18.48 12.72
C ASP A 490 -19.36 -17.92 14.13
N LEU A 491 -19.44 -16.58 14.26
CA LEU A 491 -19.69 -15.91 15.54
C LEU A 491 -20.97 -16.35 16.23
N VAL A 492 -22.01 -16.72 15.45
CA VAL A 492 -23.32 -17.15 15.98
C VAL A 492 -23.53 -18.67 15.91
N SER A 493 -22.56 -19.42 15.37
CA SER A 493 -22.66 -20.88 15.17
C SER A 493 -21.79 -21.67 16.14
N TYR A 494 -20.80 -21.07 16.81
CA TYR A 494 -19.89 -21.70 17.76
C TYR A 494 -20.19 -21.29 19.20
#